data_8d45edeed2ca6b059defb6646e7bda7b
#
_entry.id   8d45edeed2ca6b059defb6646e7bda7b
#
_cell.length_a   1.000
_cell.length_b   1.000
_cell.length_c   1.000
_cell.angle_alpha   90.00
_cell.angle_beta   90.00
_cell.angle_gamma   90.00
#
_symmetry.space_group_name_H-M   'P 1'
#
loop_
_entity.id
_entity.type
_entity.pdbx_description
1 polymer ?
#
loop_
_entity_poly.entity_id
_entity_poly.type
_entity_poly.pdbx_seq_one_letter_code
_entity_poly.pdbx_strand_id
1 'polypeptide(L)' 'MTAVDVLLPQSGMGMQDGEIMSWLKAEGDTVEKDEVIVEVESAKVLVEVVAPVSGELVEILAEEGSVIPVREVIARIREF' A
#
# COMPACT_ATOMS: atom_id res chain seq x y z
N MET A 1 9.63 -17.16 -8.44
CA MET A 1 9.15 -16.27 -7.40
C MET A 1 8.66 -15.01 -8.03
N THR A 2 7.45 -14.62 -7.71
CA THR A 2 6.77 -13.55 -8.40
C THR A 2 6.62 -12.36 -7.47
N ALA A 3 6.97 -11.17 -7.96
CA ALA A 3 6.68 -9.95 -7.25
C ALA A 3 5.26 -9.52 -7.59
N VAL A 4 4.50 -9.20 -6.57
CA VAL A 4 3.11 -8.77 -6.70
C VAL A 4 3.05 -7.28 -6.40
N ASP A 5 2.46 -6.51 -7.30
CA ASP A 5 2.32 -5.07 -7.12
C ASP A 5 1.20 -4.80 -6.12
N VAL A 6 1.47 -3.88 -5.20
CA VAL A 6 0.45 -3.34 -4.30
C VAL A 6 0.00 -2.01 -4.87
N LEU A 7 -1.26 -1.93 -5.23
CA LEU A 7 -1.82 -0.72 -5.81
C LEU A 7 -2.59 0.06 -4.75
N LEU A 8 -2.60 1.38 -4.88
CA LEU A 8 -3.46 2.20 -4.03
C LEU A 8 -4.92 1.91 -4.41
N PRO A 9 -5.72 1.35 -3.49
CA PRO A 9 -7.10 0.99 -3.83
C PRO A 9 -7.98 2.23 -3.92
N GLN A 10 -9.00 2.14 -4.75
CA GLN A 10 -10.05 3.14 -4.78
C GLN A 10 -11.12 2.69 -3.80
N SER A 11 -11.12 3.28 -2.59
CA SER A 11 -12.00 2.79 -1.54
C SER A 11 -13.24 3.64 -1.34
N GLY A 12 -13.45 4.64 -2.17
CA GLY A 12 -14.65 5.46 -2.10
C GLY A 12 -15.01 6.04 -3.43
N MET A 13 -16.30 6.38 -3.60
CA MET A 13 -16.78 7.03 -4.82
C MET A 13 -16.12 8.40 -4.91
N GLY A 14 -15.52 8.69 -6.06
CA GLY A 14 -14.84 9.96 -6.28
C GLY A 14 -13.43 10.03 -5.77
N MET A 15 -12.91 8.98 -5.13
CA MET A 15 -11.51 8.96 -4.71
C MET A 15 -10.62 8.92 -5.93
N GLN A 16 -9.73 9.90 -6.07
CA GLN A 16 -8.80 9.99 -7.19
C GLN A 16 -7.36 9.78 -6.77
N ASP A 17 -7.03 10.11 -5.52
CA ASP A 17 -5.69 9.98 -4.98
C ASP A 17 -5.75 9.82 -3.46
N GLY A 18 -4.60 9.58 -2.86
CA GLY A 18 -4.47 9.52 -1.43
C GLY A 18 -3.08 9.92 -1.00
N GLU A 19 -2.98 10.47 0.19
CA GLU A 19 -1.70 10.84 0.78
C GLU A 19 -1.22 9.71 1.66
N ILE A 20 0.02 9.26 1.44
CA ILE A 20 0.64 8.22 2.27
C ILE A 20 0.91 8.82 3.64
N MET A 21 0.23 8.32 4.67
CA MET A 21 0.35 8.86 6.02
C MET A 21 1.40 8.12 6.82
N SER A 22 1.35 6.80 6.82
CA SER A 22 2.24 6.01 7.67
C SER A 22 2.42 4.61 7.10
N TRP A 23 3.67 4.19 6.93
CA TRP A 23 4.00 2.80 6.60
C TRP A 23 4.13 2.01 7.90
N LEU A 24 3.35 0.94 8.03
CA LEU A 24 3.38 0.08 9.21
C LEU A 24 4.37 -1.05 9.08
N LYS A 25 4.88 -1.26 7.87
CA LYS A 25 5.91 -2.25 7.56
C LYS A 25 7.02 -1.57 6.79
N ALA A 26 8.22 -2.12 6.88
CA ALA A 26 9.40 -1.61 6.19
C ALA A 26 9.85 -2.60 5.13
N GLU A 27 10.68 -2.13 4.19
CA GLU A 27 11.33 -3.03 3.23
C GLU A 27 12.09 -4.10 3.99
N GLY A 28 11.91 -5.35 3.56
CA GLY A 28 12.51 -6.51 4.21
C GLY A 28 11.60 -7.20 5.21
N ASP A 29 10.51 -6.56 5.62
CA ASP A 29 9.58 -7.18 6.57
C ASP A 29 8.72 -8.22 5.89
N THR A 30 8.36 -9.25 6.67
CA THR A 30 7.37 -10.24 6.24
C THR A 30 5.99 -9.68 6.49
N VAL A 31 5.10 -9.84 5.51
CA VAL A 31 3.70 -9.42 5.63
C VAL A 31 2.80 -10.62 5.38
N GLU A 32 1.62 -10.59 5.98
CA GLU A 32 0.61 -11.61 5.75
C GLU A 32 -0.52 -11.03 4.91
N LYS A 33 -1.17 -11.88 4.12
CA LYS A 33 -2.33 -11.47 3.34
C LYS A 33 -3.36 -10.83 4.26
N ASP A 34 -3.91 -9.70 3.82
CA ASP A 34 -4.93 -8.91 4.53
C ASP A 34 -4.38 -8.15 5.74
N GLU A 35 -3.07 -8.20 5.99
CA GLU A 35 -2.46 -7.38 7.03
C GLU A 35 -2.36 -5.94 6.55
N VAL A 36 -2.72 -4.99 7.43
CA VAL A 36 -2.60 -3.56 7.11
C VAL A 36 -1.13 -3.19 7.03
N ILE A 37 -0.68 -2.71 5.90
CA ILE A 37 0.73 -2.39 5.67
C ILE A 37 0.99 -0.89 5.57
N VAL A 38 -0.01 -0.10 5.20
CA VAL A 38 0.14 1.34 5.07
C VAL A 38 -1.20 2.01 5.31
N GLU A 39 -1.16 3.21 5.90
CA GLU A 39 -2.33 4.05 6.10
C GLU A 39 -2.26 5.23 5.14
N VAL A 40 -3.38 5.50 4.48
CA VAL A 40 -3.50 6.52 3.46
C VAL A 40 -4.71 7.41 3.80
N GLU A 41 -4.59 8.71 3.62
CA GLU A 41 -5.70 9.63 3.83
C GLU A 41 -6.22 10.14 2.48
N SER A 42 -7.54 10.11 2.32
CA SER A 42 -8.19 10.68 1.16
C SER A 42 -9.48 11.36 1.61
N ALA A 43 -9.63 12.64 1.27
CA ALA A 43 -10.83 13.43 1.62
C ALA A 43 -11.15 13.36 3.12
N LYS A 44 -10.12 13.45 3.96
CA LYS A 44 -10.22 13.40 5.44
C LYS A 44 -10.69 12.05 5.98
N VAL A 45 -10.62 11.02 5.15
CA VAL A 45 -10.94 9.64 5.56
C VAL A 45 -9.66 8.83 5.53
N LEU A 46 -9.40 8.10 6.61
CA LEU A 46 -8.24 7.21 6.68
C LEU A 46 -8.59 5.89 6.01
N VAL A 47 -7.75 5.48 5.06
CA VAL A 47 -7.90 4.24 4.30
C VAL A 47 -6.76 3.32 4.70
N GLU A 48 -7.09 2.11 5.13
CA GLU A 48 -6.09 1.11 5.45
C GLU A 48 -5.86 0.24 4.23
N VAL A 49 -4.60 0.16 3.79
CA VAL A 49 -4.22 -0.66 2.64
C VAL A 49 -3.64 -1.96 3.17
N VAL A 50 -4.16 -3.07 2.68
CA VAL A 50 -3.74 -4.39 3.14
C VAL A 50 -2.89 -5.09 2.10
N ALA A 51 -2.07 -6.03 2.56
CA ALA A 51 -1.25 -6.85 1.68
C ALA A 51 -2.16 -7.79 0.87
N PRO A 52 -1.99 -7.83 -0.47
CA PRO A 52 -2.80 -8.73 -1.29
C PRO A 52 -2.37 -10.18 -1.21
N VAL A 53 -1.15 -10.43 -0.74
CA VAL A 53 -0.58 -11.77 -0.61
C VAL A 53 0.34 -11.80 0.60
N SER A 54 0.66 -12.99 1.08
CA SER A 54 1.70 -13.18 2.09
C SER A 54 3.06 -13.26 1.41
N GLY A 55 4.05 -12.58 1.96
CA GLY A 55 5.37 -12.57 1.39
C GLY A 55 6.28 -11.59 2.10
N GLU A 56 7.33 -11.18 1.39
CA GLU A 56 8.28 -10.19 1.88
C GLU A 56 8.04 -8.87 1.16
N LEU A 57 7.93 -7.78 1.92
CA LEU A 57 7.82 -6.44 1.35
C LEU A 57 9.20 -6.04 0.83
N VAL A 58 9.39 -6.15 -0.49
CA VAL A 58 10.72 -5.98 -1.07
C VAL A 58 10.99 -4.55 -1.52
N GLU A 59 9.93 -3.78 -1.81
CA GLU A 59 10.12 -2.43 -2.32
C GLU A 59 8.95 -1.54 -1.91
N ILE A 60 9.27 -0.35 -1.41
CA ILE A 60 8.31 0.72 -1.15
C ILE A 60 8.57 1.81 -2.19
N LEU A 61 7.58 2.08 -3.02
CA LEU A 61 7.69 3.05 -4.12
C LEU A 61 7.07 4.39 -3.79
N ALA A 62 6.24 4.46 -2.75
CA ALA A 62 5.56 5.68 -2.34
C ALA A 62 5.97 6.06 -0.93
N GLU A 63 6.58 7.23 -0.78
CA GLU A 63 7.07 7.69 0.51
C GLU A 63 5.95 8.33 1.33
N GLU A 64 6.12 8.35 2.64
CA GLU A 64 5.21 9.08 3.53
C GLU A 64 5.18 10.56 3.13
N GLY A 65 3.98 11.13 3.11
CA GLY A 65 3.77 12.50 2.68
C GLY A 65 3.49 12.66 1.19
N SER A 66 3.67 11.61 0.39
CA SER A 66 3.40 11.66 -1.05
C SER A 66 1.91 11.53 -1.32
N VAL A 67 1.43 12.25 -2.34
CA VAL A 67 0.07 12.10 -2.85
C VAL A 67 0.14 11.23 -4.08
N ILE A 68 -0.53 10.07 -4.04
CA ILE A 68 -0.44 9.06 -5.07
C ILE A 68 -1.82 8.85 -5.70
N PRO A 69 -1.93 8.85 -7.04
CA PRO A 69 -3.20 8.52 -7.70
C PRO A 69 -3.63 7.09 -7.40
N VAL A 70 -4.94 6.85 -7.40
CA VAL A 70 -5.45 5.49 -7.22
C VAL A 70 -4.95 4.60 -8.35
N ARG A 71 -4.75 3.31 -8.04
CA ARG A 71 -4.28 2.27 -8.98
C ARG A 71 -2.81 2.39 -9.36
N GLU A 72 -2.09 3.37 -8.79
CA GLU A 72 -0.64 3.40 -8.94
C GLU A 72 -0.01 2.38 -8.01
N VAL A 73 1.14 1.85 -8.44
CA VAL A 73 1.90 0.88 -7.63
C VAL A 73 2.58 1.64 -6.50
N ILE A 74 2.30 1.26 -5.25
CA ILE A 74 2.90 1.91 -4.08
C ILE A 74 3.95 1.02 -3.41
N ALA A 75 3.94 -0.27 -3.69
CA ALA A 75 4.91 -1.21 -3.11
C ALA A 75 4.90 -2.51 -3.91
N ARG A 76 5.89 -3.36 -3.64
CA ARG A 76 5.94 -4.70 -4.21
C ARG A 76 6.23 -5.71 -3.12
N ILE A 77 5.57 -6.86 -3.21
CA ILE A 77 5.72 -7.97 -2.28
C ILE A 77 6.18 -9.18 -3.08
N ARG A 78 7.25 -9.83 -2.60
CA ARG A 78 7.67 -11.10 -3.17
C ARG A 78 6.89 -12.19 -2.47
N GLU A 79 5.98 -12.80 -3.19
CA GLU A 79 5.09 -13.82 -2.64
C GLU A 79 5.86 -15.07 -2.27
N PHE A 80 5.53 -15.62 -1.11
CA PHE A 80 6.13 -16.89 -0.66
C PHE A 80 5.64 -18.07 -1.48
#